data_61cc8a86eb162e838b6ce4366cf2f59e
#
_entry.id   61cc8a86eb162e838b6ce4366cf2f59e
#
_cell.length_a   1.000
_cell.length_b   1.000
_cell.length_c   1.000
_cell.angle_alpha   90.00
_cell.angle_beta   90.00
_cell.angle_gamma   90.00
#
_symmetry.space_group_name_H-M   'P 1'
#
loop_
_entity.id
_entity.type
_entity.pdbx_description
1 polymer ?
#
loop_
_entity_poly.entity_id
_entity_poly.type
_entity_poly.pdbx_seq_one_letter_code
_entity_poly.pdbx_strand_id
1 'polypeptide(L)'
;MLNKHFLGNQKAKARLFSAGTPAGRRAHAILLYGDSGLGKKTLARLLACRYIVSPDTPMDEGFFDTAPSRLIRADRHPDVQVLGLEGSIKVDHVRALVRASYIKPNQAYGRVCILADCDTMTPQAQNALLKTLEEPPANAAFILTAKSRESLLETILSRVQAIRIEPVSTEECIAYIHTVLPDANLDEVKRQASLYGGNIGKTLLALGESGDNPVGLIGDEILSALLKGSSYHIAAGFEKARADRKLFADTCSRLTQLLGDMLINPDPLNALSIRDIYKALTALDGAQRRMVFNPNLQVLSSWIALEATGKI
;
A
#
# COMPACT_ATOMS: atom_id res chain seq x y z
N MET A 1 24.15 -1.95 -3.04
CA MET A 1 23.73 -2.06 -1.64
C MET A 1 22.23 -1.83 -1.48
N LEU A 2 21.71 -0.59 -1.49
CA LEU A 2 20.28 -0.26 -1.30
C LEU A 2 19.37 -0.91 -2.35
N ASN A 3 19.85 -1.15 -3.56
CA ASN A 3 19.09 -1.81 -4.65
C ASN A 3 18.69 -3.27 -4.34
N LYS A 4 19.36 -3.97 -3.43
CA LYS A 4 18.95 -5.30 -2.96
C LYS A 4 17.66 -5.24 -2.12
N HIS A 5 17.44 -4.13 -1.43
CA HIS A 5 16.34 -3.96 -0.47
C HIS A 5 15.19 -3.10 -1.01
N PHE A 6 15.49 -2.24 -1.99
CA PHE A 6 14.51 -1.35 -2.62
C PHE A 6 14.96 -1.03 -4.05
N LEU A 7 14.15 -1.36 -5.05
CA LEU A 7 14.46 -1.15 -6.46
C LEU A 7 14.09 0.26 -6.94
N GLY A 8 14.69 0.67 -8.06
CA GLY A 8 14.38 1.93 -8.73
C GLY A 8 14.58 3.18 -7.87
N ASN A 9 13.89 4.26 -8.20
CA ASN A 9 13.81 5.52 -7.43
C ASN A 9 15.18 6.11 -7.06
N GLN A 10 16.15 6.12 -8.00
CA GLN A 10 17.53 6.55 -7.74
C GLN A 10 17.62 7.98 -7.20
N LYS A 11 16.80 8.90 -7.72
CA LYS A 11 16.73 10.31 -7.23
C LYS A 11 16.27 10.38 -5.78
N ALA A 12 15.24 9.60 -5.41
CA ALA A 12 14.76 9.52 -4.04
C ALA A 12 15.83 8.93 -3.11
N LYS A 13 16.47 7.83 -3.53
CA LYS A 13 17.58 7.22 -2.77
C LYS A 13 18.74 8.18 -2.56
N ALA A 14 19.19 8.87 -3.60
CA ALA A 14 20.26 9.86 -3.50
C ALA A 14 19.90 10.96 -2.50
N ARG A 15 18.66 11.47 -2.48
CA ARG A 15 18.22 12.50 -1.52
C ARG A 15 18.10 11.99 -0.09
N LEU A 16 17.69 10.74 0.10
CA LEU A 16 17.41 10.15 1.42
C LEU A 16 18.65 9.55 2.09
N PHE A 17 19.59 9.02 1.29
CA PHE A 17 20.72 8.24 1.79
C PHE A 17 22.09 8.81 1.40
N SER A 18 22.15 10.04 0.84
CA SER A 18 23.44 10.65 0.48
C SER A 18 24.34 10.76 1.71
N ALA A 19 25.58 10.27 1.57
CA ALA A 19 26.61 10.31 2.61
C ALA A 19 27.13 11.74 2.92
N GLY A 20 26.75 12.72 2.09
CA GLY A 20 27.26 14.10 2.19
C GLY A 20 26.37 15.08 2.96
N THR A 21 25.32 14.63 3.62
CA THR A 21 24.54 15.51 4.50
C THR A 21 25.33 15.71 5.78
N PRO A 22 25.83 16.94 6.07
CA PRO A 22 26.58 17.20 7.31
C PRO A 22 25.80 16.72 8.53
N ALA A 23 26.52 16.21 9.53
CA ALA A 23 25.97 15.90 10.83
C ALA A 23 25.13 17.11 11.30
N GLY A 24 23.84 16.92 11.53
CA GLY A 24 22.91 17.99 11.94
C GLY A 24 21.93 18.50 10.87
N ARG A 25 21.99 18.07 9.60
CA ARG A 25 21.05 18.49 8.54
C ARG A 25 20.17 17.37 7.97
N ARG A 26 20.02 16.24 8.65
CA ARG A 26 19.01 15.26 8.24
C ARG A 26 17.62 15.86 8.42
N ALA A 27 16.78 15.74 7.42
CA ALA A 27 15.40 16.16 7.56
C ALA A 27 14.74 15.38 8.70
N HIS A 28 14.28 16.07 9.73
CA HIS A 28 13.60 15.45 10.88
C HIS A 28 12.22 14.91 10.51
N ALA A 29 11.63 15.36 9.40
CA ALA A 29 10.32 14.93 8.92
C ALA A 29 10.35 14.71 7.39
N ILE A 30 9.96 13.50 6.98
CA ILE A 30 9.95 13.07 5.58
C ILE A 30 8.58 12.51 5.24
N LEU A 31 8.02 12.92 4.10
CA LEU A 31 6.82 12.33 3.51
C LEU A 31 7.22 11.54 2.26
N LEU A 32 6.96 10.24 2.26
CA LEU A 32 7.04 9.37 1.09
C LEU A 32 5.64 9.23 0.50
N TYR A 33 5.40 9.73 -0.71
CA TYR A 33 4.07 9.67 -1.32
C TYR A 33 4.10 9.03 -2.71
N GLY A 34 2.99 8.45 -3.10
CA GLY A 34 2.80 7.74 -4.36
C GLY A 34 1.83 6.57 -4.20
N ASP A 35 1.49 5.92 -5.28
CA ASP A 35 0.51 4.83 -5.33
C ASP A 35 0.76 3.72 -4.30
N SER A 36 -0.31 2.98 -3.96
CA SER A 36 -0.18 1.74 -3.17
C SER A 36 0.69 0.73 -3.93
N GLY A 37 1.44 -0.09 -3.19
CA GLY A 37 2.30 -1.12 -3.81
C GLY A 37 3.70 -0.65 -4.23
N LEU A 38 4.02 0.65 -4.16
CA LEU A 38 5.36 1.18 -4.53
C LEU A 38 6.45 0.98 -3.46
N GLY A 39 6.18 0.23 -2.40
CA GLY A 39 7.18 -0.05 -1.37
C GLY A 39 7.47 1.10 -0.41
N LYS A 40 6.58 2.10 -0.26
CA LYS A 40 6.77 3.24 0.65
C LYS A 40 7.06 2.82 2.09
N LYS A 41 6.31 1.84 2.63
CA LYS A 41 6.52 1.31 3.99
C LYS A 41 7.86 0.60 4.12
N THR A 42 8.29 -0.12 3.09
CA THR A 42 9.63 -0.74 3.03
C THR A 42 10.72 0.31 3.06
N LEU A 43 10.59 1.35 2.23
CA LEU A 43 11.55 2.45 2.19
C LEU A 43 11.58 3.23 3.52
N ALA A 44 10.42 3.43 4.16
CA ALA A 44 10.34 4.05 5.49
C ALA A 44 11.13 3.26 6.54
N ARG A 45 11.02 1.91 6.55
CA ARG A 45 11.79 1.05 7.45
C ARG A 45 13.29 1.09 7.15
N LEU A 46 13.70 1.08 5.88
CA LEU A 46 15.10 1.23 5.49
C LEU A 46 15.66 2.59 5.93
N LEU A 47 14.85 3.63 5.79
CA LEU A 47 15.22 4.96 6.24
C LEU A 47 15.33 5.02 7.77
N ALA A 48 14.44 4.35 8.50
CA ALA A 48 14.53 4.21 9.94
C ALA A 48 15.85 3.55 10.37
N CYS A 49 16.31 2.52 9.66
CA CYS A 49 17.65 1.93 9.92
C CYS A 49 18.77 2.98 9.87
N ARG A 50 18.66 3.96 8.97
CA ARG A 50 19.65 5.04 8.85
C ARG A 50 19.58 6.06 9.99
N TYR A 51 18.38 6.29 10.55
CA TYR A 51 18.18 7.27 11.63
C TYR A 51 18.48 6.75 13.02
N ILE A 52 18.41 5.44 13.25
CA ILE A 52 18.74 4.85 14.55
C ILE A 52 20.24 4.75 14.84
N VAL A 53 21.07 4.88 13.82
CA VAL A 53 22.53 4.87 13.95
C VAL A 53 23.10 6.29 13.92
N SER A 54 24.31 6.48 14.44
CA SER A 54 25.03 7.76 14.36
C SER A 54 25.07 8.26 12.91
N PRO A 55 24.98 9.58 12.68
CA PRO A 55 25.19 10.18 11.36
C PRO A 55 26.48 9.74 10.68
N ASP A 56 27.53 9.51 11.46
CA ASP A 56 28.86 9.16 10.98
C ASP A 56 29.02 7.66 10.67
N THR A 57 28.02 6.83 10.99
CA THR A 57 28.08 5.39 10.69
C THR A 57 28.08 5.18 9.17
N PRO A 58 29.13 4.53 8.62
CA PRO A 58 29.19 4.25 7.20
C PRO A 58 28.08 3.26 6.79
N MET A 59 27.56 3.46 5.60
CA MET A 59 26.57 2.54 4.99
C MET A 59 27.33 1.55 4.10
N ASP A 60 27.91 0.52 4.71
CA ASP A 60 28.57 -0.58 4.00
C ASP A 60 27.59 -1.64 3.47
N GLU A 61 28.09 -2.70 2.84
CA GLU A 61 27.27 -3.75 2.24
C GLU A 61 26.36 -4.48 3.24
N GLY A 62 26.76 -4.59 4.50
CA GLY A 62 26.00 -5.26 5.55
C GLY A 62 25.06 -4.35 6.36
N PHE A 63 25.05 -3.05 6.08
CA PHE A 63 24.32 -2.07 6.90
C PHE A 63 22.85 -2.45 7.17
N PHE A 64 22.13 -2.92 6.15
CA PHE A 64 20.71 -3.31 6.29
C PHE A 64 20.50 -4.75 6.79
N ASP A 65 21.56 -5.54 6.96
CA ASP A 65 21.48 -6.93 7.39
C ASP A 65 21.90 -7.13 8.87
N THR A 66 22.12 -6.02 9.58
CA THR A 66 22.41 -6.01 11.03
C THR A 66 21.20 -6.45 11.87
N ALA A 67 21.44 -6.89 13.11
CA ALA A 67 20.37 -7.26 14.02
C ALA A 67 19.35 -6.13 14.27
N PRO A 68 19.75 -4.86 14.52
CA PRO A 68 18.82 -3.74 14.62
C PRO A 68 17.98 -3.55 13.34
N SER A 69 18.59 -3.63 12.16
CA SER A 69 17.90 -3.49 10.89
C SER A 69 16.84 -4.58 10.67
N ARG A 70 17.12 -5.81 11.10
CA ARG A 70 16.14 -6.91 11.08
C ARG A 70 14.96 -6.66 12.01
N LEU A 71 15.23 -6.16 13.23
CA LEU A 71 14.18 -5.79 14.19
C LEU A 71 13.27 -4.66 13.65
N ILE A 72 13.85 -3.66 12.96
CA ILE A 72 13.08 -2.58 12.35
C ILE A 72 12.18 -3.11 11.24
N ARG A 73 12.69 -3.98 10.37
CA ARG A 73 11.89 -4.58 9.29
C ARG A 73 10.74 -5.44 9.80
N ALA A 74 10.90 -6.01 11.01
CA ALA A 74 9.88 -6.80 11.71
C ALA A 74 8.97 -5.94 12.62
N ASP A 75 9.11 -4.60 12.62
CA ASP A 75 8.39 -3.65 13.49
C ASP A 75 8.56 -3.94 15.01
N ARG A 76 9.73 -4.45 15.41
CA ARG A 76 10.04 -4.89 16.78
C ARG A 76 11.16 -4.09 17.46
N HIS A 77 11.71 -3.08 16.81
CA HIS A 77 12.78 -2.27 17.40
C HIS A 77 12.22 -1.30 18.44
N PRO A 78 12.77 -1.24 19.69
CA PRO A 78 12.21 -0.44 20.78
C PRO A 78 12.21 1.07 20.52
N ASP A 79 13.15 1.56 19.71
CA ASP A 79 13.28 2.97 19.37
C ASP A 79 12.65 3.34 18.01
N VAL A 80 11.91 2.42 17.38
CA VAL A 80 11.14 2.66 16.15
C VAL A 80 9.68 2.32 16.42
N GLN A 81 8.82 3.31 16.31
CA GLN A 81 7.38 3.13 16.47
C GLN A 81 6.68 3.28 15.11
N VAL A 82 5.75 2.37 14.82
CA VAL A 82 4.98 2.38 13.57
C VAL A 82 3.50 2.48 13.90
N LEU A 83 2.82 3.45 13.27
CA LEU A 83 1.36 3.60 13.30
C LEU A 83 0.78 3.42 11.90
N GLY A 84 -0.49 3.01 11.81
CA GLY A 84 -1.23 2.91 10.55
C GLY A 84 -0.99 1.61 9.78
N LEU A 85 -0.47 0.57 10.43
CA LEU A 85 -0.37 -0.77 9.83
C LEU A 85 -1.73 -1.45 9.77
N GLU A 86 -2.60 -1.19 10.76
CA GLU A 86 -3.92 -1.79 10.93
C GLU A 86 -4.97 -0.69 11.09
N GLY A 87 -5.62 -0.30 9.99
CA GLY A 87 -6.74 0.64 9.99
C GLY A 87 -6.38 2.13 10.09
N SER A 88 -7.37 2.98 10.42
CA SER A 88 -7.22 4.42 10.44
C SER A 88 -6.43 4.93 11.66
N ILE A 89 -5.59 5.94 11.44
CA ILE A 89 -4.83 6.60 12.50
C ILE A 89 -5.72 7.62 13.21
N LYS A 90 -6.10 7.33 14.46
CA LYS A 90 -6.89 8.22 15.31
C LYS A 90 -6.01 9.25 16.02
N VAL A 91 -6.61 10.36 16.44
CA VAL A 91 -5.91 11.46 17.14
C VAL A 91 -5.18 11.00 18.42
N ASP A 92 -5.75 10.06 19.17
CA ASP A 92 -5.13 9.59 20.41
C ASP A 92 -3.89 8.72 20.14
N HIS A 93 -3.87 7.96 19.02
CA HIS A 93 -2.69 7.23 18.57
C HIS A 93 -1.56 8.21 18.24
N VAL A 94 -1.87 9.30 17.53
CA VAL A 94 -0.89 10.34 17.18
C VAL A 94 -0.36 11.02 18.46
N ARG A 95 -1.23 11.38 19.39
CA ARG A 95 -0.82 11.99 20.67
C ARG A 95 0.08 11.05 21.49
N ALA A 96 -0.21 9.74 21.50
CA ALA A 96 0.63 8.76 22.16
C ALA A 96 2.02 8.66 21.51
N LEU A 97 2.07 8.61 20.16
CA LEU A 97 3.32 8.62 19.39
C LEU A 97 4.15 9.89 19.66
N VAL A 98 3.51 11.05 19.65
CA VAL A 98 4.14 12.34 19.95
C VAL A 98 4.74 12.32 21.34
N ARG A 99 4.00 11.91 22.37
CA ARG A 99 4.55 11.78 23.74
C ARG A 99 5.76 10.83 23.79
N ALA A 100 5.66 9.71 23.11
CA ALA A 100 6.75 8.73 23.07
C ALA A 100 8.00 9.26 22.33
N SER A 101 7.85 10.16 21.35
CA SER A 101 8.98 10.75 20.63
C SER A 101 9.91 11.61 21.51
N TYR A 102 9.39 12.16 22.63
CA TYR A 102 10.17 12.93 23.62
C TYR A 102 10.95 12.06 24.61
N ILE A 103 10.70 10.76 24.65
CA ILE A 103 11.45 9.83 25.52
C ILE A 103 12.81 9.56 24.87
N LYS A 104 13.88 9.62 25.65
CA LYS A 104 15.22 9.30 25.15
C LYS A 104 15.28 7.91 24.50
N PRO A 105 16.03 7.73 23.43
CA PRO A 105 16.24 6.42 22.83
C PRO A 105 16.79 5.42 23.86
N ASN A 106 16.40 4.16 23.75
CA ASN A 106 16.83 3.11 24.65
C ASN A 106 18.20 2.54 24.25
N GLN A 107 18.37 2.21 22.98
CA GLN A 107 19.58 1.56 22.45
C GLN A 107 20.13 2.27 21.20
N ALA A 108 19.35 3.11 20.56
CA ALA A 108 19.69 3.76 19.30
C ALA A 108 20.26 5.17 19.52
N TYR A 109 20.89 5.71 18.47
CA TYR A 109 21.30 7.12 18.40
C TYR A 109 20.11 8.08 18.38
N GLY A 110 19.03 7.67 17.71
CA GLY A 110 17.79 8.45 17.58
C GLY A 110 16.53 7.60 17.67
N ARG A 111 15.41 8.26 17.85
CA ARG A 111 14.07 7.66 17.83
C ARG A 111 13.39 7.92 16.51
N VAL A 112 12.70 6.93 15.96
CA VAL A 112 12.00 7.06 14.68
C VAL A 112 10.51 6.75 14.86
N CYS A 113 9.68 7.65 14.35
CA CYS A 113 8.24 7.52 14.31
C CYS A 113 7.80 7.36 12.84
N ILE A 114 7.28 6.20 12.48
CA ILE A 114 6.72 5.93 11.15
C ILE A 114 5.21 6.03 11.25
N LEU A 115 4.62 6.92 10.43
CA LEU A 115 3.17 7.02 10.25
C LEU A 115 2.83 6.51 8.85
N ALA A 116 2.29 5.31 8.79
CA ALA A 116 1.92 4.66 7.54
C ALA A 116 0.50 5.08 7.12
N ASP A 117 0.31 5.26 5.80
CA ASP A 117 -0.99 5.59 5.20
C ASP A 117 -1.67 6.81 5.87
N CYS A 118 -0.94 7.92 5.97
CA CYS A 118 -1.40 9.18 6.59
C CYS A 118 -2.64 9.77 5.91
N ASP A 119 -2.96 9.35 4.69
CA ASP A 119 -4.21 9.68 4.00
C ASP A 119 -5.46 9.15 4.73
N THR A 120 -5.31 8.22 5.67
CA THR A 120 -6.40 7.74 6.55
C THR A 120 -6.59 8.58 7.82
N MET A 121 -5.74 9.57 8.05
CA MET A 121 -5.80 10.43 9.23
C MET A 121 -6.91 11.47 9.12
N THR A 122 -7.65 11.65 10.23
CA THR A 122 -8.58 12.78 10.32
C THR A 122 -7.80 14.12 10.40
N PRO A 123 -8.40 15.26 10.00
CA PRO A 123 -7.76 16.57 10.16
C PRO A 123 -7.30 16.85 11.59
N GLN A 124 -8.05 16.38 12.60
CA GLN A 124 -7.67 16.52 14.00
C GLN A 124 -6.41 15.71 14.35
N ALA A 125 -6.25 14.49 13.78
CA ALA A 125 -5.05 13.70 13.95
C ALA A 125 -3.85 14.34 13.25
N GLN A 126 -4.03 14.91 12.06
CA GLN A 126 -2.99 15.65 11.36
C GLN A 126 -2.55 16.90 12.14
N ASN A 127 -3.50 17.67 12.67
CA ASN A 127 -3.21 18.86 13.49
C ASN A 127 -2.43 18.52 14.79
N ALA A 128 -2.65 17.34 15.36
CA ALA A 128 -1.91 16.90 16.56
C ALA A 128 -0.40 16.71 16.30
N LEU A 129 0.03 16.56 15.06
CA LEU A 129 1.46 16.45 14.67
C LEU A 129 2.15 17.81 14.53
N LEU A 130 1.41 18.88 14.22
CA LEU A 130 1.99 20.14 13.72
C LEU A 130 3.06 20.71 14.65
N LYS A 131 2.77 20.82 15.96
CA LYS A 131 3.74 21.36 16.93
C LYS A 131 5.03 20.54 16.96
N THR A 132 4.92 19.21 16.87
CA THR A 132 6.10 18.32 16.93
C THR A 132 6.90 18.33 15.63
N LEU A 133 6.24 18.59 14.48
CA LEU A 133 6.94 18.78 13.21
C LEU A 133 7.61 20.14 13.11
N GLU A 134 7.14 21.17 13.82
CA GLU A 134 7.79 22.47 13.95
C GLU A 134 9.02 22.42 14.85
N GLU A 135 8.85 21.85 16.03
CA GLU A 135 9.86 21.77 17.09
C GLU A 135 10.10 20.29 17.48
N PRO A 136 10.77 19.52 16.62
CA PRO A 136 10.97 18.11 16.88
C PRO A 136 11.90 17.87 18.06
N PRO A 137 11.69 16.81 18.85
CA PRO A 137 12.62 16.42 19.90
C PRO A 137 14.02 16.16 19.31
N ALA A 138 15.05 16.44 20.08
CA ALA A 138 16.41 16.13 19.67
C ALA A 138 16.55 14.63 19.34
N ASN A 139 17.18 14.32 18.22
CA ASN A 139 17.35 12.95 17.72
C ASN A 139 16.05 12.18 17.41
N ALA A 140 14.92 12.86 17.21
CA ALA A 140 13.70 12.25 16.70
C ALA A 140 13.54 12.48 15.20
N ALA A 141 13.06 11.45 14.48
CA ALA A 141 12.71 11.54 13.08
C ALA A 141 11.29 11.04 12.83
N PHE A 142 10.56 11.72 11.95
CA PHE A 142 9.20 11.37 11.55
C PHE A 142 9.18 10.98 10.07
N ILE A 143 8.71 9.79 9.77
CA ILE A 143 8.59 9.29 8.40
C ILE A 143 7.12 9.01 8.13
N LEU A 144 6.52 9.82 7.27
CA LEU A 144 5.13 9.72 6.87
C LEU A 144 5.03 9.00 5.52
N THR A 145 4.01 8.18 5.33
CA THR A 145 3.66 7.66 4.01
C THR A 145 2.23 8.02 3.64
N ALA A 146 1.97 8.34 2.37
CA ALA A 146 0.63 8.63 1.86
C ALA A 146 0.49 8.18 0.40
N LYS A 147 -0.75 8.05 -0.09
CA LYS A 147 -1.02 7.77 -1.51
C LYS A 147 -0.77 9.01 -2.34
N SER A 148 -1.20 10.16 -1.87
CA SER A 148 -1.01 11.43 -2.55
C SER A 148 -0.62 12.53 -1.55
N ARG A 149 -0.03 13.59 -2.07
CA ARG A 149 0.36 14.75 -1.30
C ARG A 149 -0.86 15.56 -0.84
N GLU A 150 -1.88 15.61 -1.68
CA GLU A 150 -3.11 16.38 -1.50
C GLU A 150 -3.98 15.85 -0.36
N SER A 151 -3.74 14.62 0.09
CA SER A 151 -4.44 14.03 1.24
C SER A 151 -4.00 14.57 2.60
N LEU A 152 -2.93 15.35 2.61
CA LEU A 152 -2.39 15.96 3.83
C LEU A 152 -2.61 17.48 3.85
N LEU A 153 -2.76 18.03 5.06
CA LEU A 153 -2.90 19.47 5.24
C LEU A 153 -1.64 20.21 4.75
N GLU A 154 -1.83 21.38 4.11
CA GLU A 154 -0.73 22.24 3.66
C GLU A 154 0.23 22.62 4.80
N THR A 155 -0.30 22.73 6.01
CA THR A 155 0.49 22.98 7.21
C THR A 155 1.46 21.85 7.56
N ILE A 156 1.13 20.59 7.24
CA ILE A 156 2.07 19.47 7.33
C ILE A 156 3.07 19.54 6.17
N LEU A 157 2.57 19.76 4.94
CA LEU A 157 3.39 19.77 3.73
C LEU A 157 4.50 20.82 3.78
N SER A 158 4.26 21.95 4.43
CA SER A 158 5.28 23.00 4.61
C SER A 158 6.41 22.63 5.60
N ARG A 159 6.22 21.55 6.40
CA ARG A 159 7.15 21.11 7.46
C ARG A 159 7.83 19.77 7.18
N VAL A 160 7.45 19.12 6.10
CA VAL A 160 8.03 17.82 5.72
C VAL A 160 8.79 17.91 4.41
N GLN A 161 9.86 17.15 4.29
CA GLN A 161 10.50 16.92 3.01
C GLN A 161 9.70 15.88 2.21
N ALA A 162 8.88 16.34 1.26
CA ALA A 162 8.08 15.47 0.42
C ALA A 162 8.93 14.83 -0.70
N ILE A 163 8.83 13.52 -0.84
CA ILE A 163 9.54 12.71 -1.85
C ILE A 163 8.54 11.79 -2.52
N ARG A 164 8.41 11.97 -3.83
CA ARG A 164 7.58 11.10 -4.66
C ARG A 164 8.29 9.77 -4.89
N ILE A 165 7.53 8.69 -4.73
CA ILE A 165 7.96 7.34 -5.07
C ILE A 165 7.21 6.90 -6.33
N GLU A 166 7.97 6.44 -7.31
CA GLU A 166 7.48 6.09 -8.63
C GLU A 166 7.60 4.58 -8.84
N PRO A 167 6.80 3.98 -9.73
CA PRO A 167 7.00 2.60 -10.13
C PRO A 167 8.37 2.43 -10.80
N VAL A 168 8.88 1.22 -10.79
CA VAL A 168 10.10 0.87 -11.54
C VAL A 168 9.77 0.63 -13.02
N SER A 169 10.77 0.42 -13.88
CA SER A 169 10.46 -0.01 -15.25
C SER A 169 9.79 -1.39 -15.24
N THR A 170 9.02 -1.68 -16.28
CA THR A 170 8.35 -3.00 -16.42
C THR A 170 9.38 -4.13 -16.42
N GLU A 171 10.54 -3.93 -17.05
CA GLU A 171 11.65 -4.88 -17.09
C GLU A 171 12.26 -5.13 -15.71
N GLU A 172 12.51 -4.05 -14.94
CA GLU A 172 13.01 -4.17 -13.57
C GLU A 172 11.99 -4.89 -12.66
N CYS A 173 10.69 -4.62 -12.88
CA CYS A 173 9.61 -5.29 -12.15
C CYS A 173 9.59 -6.80 -12.43
N ILE A 174 9.64 -7.19 -13.71
CA ILE A 174 9.67 -8.60 -14.15
C ILE A 174 10.89 -9.32 -13.56
N ALA A 175 12.06 -8.72 -13.70
CA ALA A 175 13.31 -9.30 -13.17
C ALA A 175 13.25 -9.52 -11.65
N TYR A 176 12.71 -8.57 -10.92
CA TYR A 176 12.56 -8.70 -9.46
C TYR A 176 11.56 -9.80 -9.09
N ILE A 177 10.40 -9.83 -9.73
CA ILE A 177 9.37 -10.82 -9.44
C ILE A 177 9.89 -12.23 -9.69
N HIS A 178 10.66 -12.42 -10.74
CA HIS A 178 11.28 -13.72 -11.05
C HIS A 178 12.28 -14.17 -9.97
N THR A 179 12.92 -13.23 -9.26
CA THR A 179 13.77 -13.57 -8.09
C THR A 179 12.98 -13.95 -6.86
N VAL A 180 11.78 -13.39 -6.68
CA VAL A 180 10.93 -13.63 -5.50
C VAL A 180 9.99 -14.81 -5.71
N LEU A 181 9.50 -14.99 -6.93
CA LEU A 181 8.58 -16.05 -7.37
C LEU A 181 9.17 -16.76 -8.59
N PRO A 182 10.20 -17.61 -8.43
CA PRO A 182 10.89 -18.25 -9.58
C PRO A 182 9.97 -19.20 -10.35
N ASP A 183 8.97 -19.76 -9.70
CA ASP A 183 8.02 -20.71 -10.30
C ASP A 183 6.81 -20.03 -10.97
N ALA A 184 6.71 -18.68 -10.91
CA ALA A 184 5.61 -17.96 -11.53
C ALA A 184 5.68 -18.02 -13.05
N ASN A 185 4.51 -18.17 -13.70
CA ASN A 185 4.42 -18.15 -15.16
C ASN A 185 4.93 -16.82 -15.71
N LEU A 186 5.98 -16.87 -16.54
CA LEU A 186 6.67 -15.68 -17.05
C LEU A 186 5.75 -14.78 -17.89
N ASP A 187 4.83 -15.36 -18.68
CA ASP A 187 3.92 -14.58 -19.52
C ASP A 187 2.87 -13.87 -18.67
N GLU A 188 2.42 -14.49 -17.61
CA GLU A 188 1.53 -13.86 -16.62
C GLU A 188 2.27 -12.75 -15.86
N VAL A 189 3.52 -12.97 -15.45
CA VAL A 189 4.35 -11.92 -14.80
C VAL A 189 4.51 -10.72 -15.73
N LYS A 190 4.81 -10.93 -17.03
CA LYS A 190 4.91 -9.86 -18.03
C LYS A 190 3.61 -9.10 -18.19
N ARG A 191 2.50 -9.83 -18.29
CA ARG A 191 1.16 -9.25 -18.43
C ARG A 191 0.82 -8.37 -17.24
N GLN A 192 0.98 -8.86 -16.01
CA GLN A 192 0.68 -8.13 -14.80
C GLN A 192 1.64 -6.95 -14.57
N ALA A 193 2.93 -7.11 -14.82
CA ALA A 193 3.92 -6.03 -14.70
C ALA A 193 3.63 -4.88 -15.68
N SER A 194 3.21 -5.19 -16.91
CA SER A 194 2.80 -4.19 -17.90
C SER A 194 1.50 -3.49 -17.49
N LEU A 195 0.50 -4.26 -17.03
CA LEU A 195 -0.79 -3.75 -16.58
C LEU A 195 -0.64 -2.74 -15.42
N TYR A 196 0.24 -3.04 -14.46
CA TYR A 196 0.48 -2.17 -13.31
C TYR A 196 1.64 -1.18 -13.52
N GLY A 197 2.14 -1.06 -14.76
CA GLY A 197 3.18 -0.09 -15.13
C GLY A 197 4.44 -0.19 -14.26
N GLY A 198 4.88 -1.39 -13.91
CA GLY A 198 6.06 -1.61 -13.06
C GLY A 198 5.83 -1.43 -11.55
N ASN A 199 4.57 -1.40 -11.10
CA ASN A 199 4.25 -1.37 -9.66
C ASN A 199 4.41 -2.77 -9.06
N ILE A 200 5.57 -3.03 -8.43
CA ILE A 200 5.95 -4.34 -7.90
C ILE A 200 4.91 -4.90 -6.93
N GLY A 201 4.41 -4.09 -5.99
CA GLY A 201 3.48 -4.57 -4.98
C GLY A 201 2.12 -4.95 -5.55
N LYS A 202 1.59 -4.16 -6.50
CA LYS A 202 0.34 -4.51 -7.20
C LYS A 202 0.53 -5.77 -8.07
N THR A 203 1.67 -5.89 -8.75
CA THR A 203 1.99 -7.06 -9.57
C THR A 203 2.13 -8.31 -8.71
N LEU A 204 2.86 -8.24 -7.59
CA LEU A 204 2.98 -9.37 -6.64
C LEU A 204 1.62 -9.78 -6.06
N LEU A 205 0.79 -8.81 -5.71
CA LEU A 205 -0.56 -9.07 -5.21
C LEU A 205 -1.39 -9.83 -6.25
N ALA A 206 -1.38 -9.36 -7.49
CA ALA A 206 -2.11 -10.00 -8.58
C ALA A 206 -1.61 -11.42 -8.89
N LEU A 207 -0.29 -11.65 -8.82
CA LEU A 207 0.31 -12.98 -9.00
C LEU A 207 0.07 -13.90 -7.81
N GLY A 208 0.06 -13.37 -6.60
CA GLY A 208 -0.28 -14.11 -5.37
C GLY A 208 -1.77 -14.48 -5.31
N GLU A 209 -2.62 -13.68 -5.95
CA GLU A 209 -4.04 -13.95 -6.11
C GLU A 209 -4.35 -15.00 -7.20
N SER A 210 -3.39 -15.28 -8.10
CA SER A 210 -3.49 -16.33 -9.12
C SER A 210 -3.18 -17.75 -8.59
N GLY A 211 -2.63 -17.88 -7.36
CA GLY A 211 -2.48 -19.16 -6.66
C GLY A 211 -3.41 -19.18 -5.45
N ASP A 212 -3.77 -20.27 -4.86
CA ASP A 212 -4.64 -20.56 -3.69
C ASP A 212 -5.23 -19.39 -2.83
N ASN A 213 -5.22 -18.17 -3.34
CA ASN A 213 -5.82 -17.03 -2.67
C ASN A 213 -7.34 -17.03 -2.91
N PRO A 214 -8.15 -17.10 -1.85
CA PRO A 214 -9.60 -17.11 -1.95
C PRO A 214 -10.17 -15.94 -2.79
N VAL A 215 -9.57 -14.74 -2.72
CA VAL A 215 -10.02 -13.56 -3.49
C VAL A 215 -9.87 -13.76 -4.99
N GLY A 216 -8.71 -14.31 -5.43
CA GLY A 216 -8.46 -14.60 -6.84
C GLY A 216 -9.42 -15.65 -7.39
N LEU A 217 -9.50 -16.80 -6.72
CA LEU A 217 -10.38 -17.92 -7.12
C LEU A 217 -11.86 -17.50 -7.17
N ILE A 218 -12.35 -16.78 -6.15
CA ILE A 218 -13.73 -16.30 -6.11
C ILE A 218 -13.95 -15.22 -7.17
N GLY A 219 -13.00 -14.31 -7.37
CA GLY A 219 -13.08 -13.26 -8.38
C GLY A 219 -13.17 -13.83 -9.80
N ASP A 220 -12.34 -14.80 -10.16
CA ASP A 220 -12.33 -15.45 -11.47
C ASP A 220 -13.61 -16.27 -11.70
N GLU A 221 -14.14 -16.94 -10.67
CA GLU A 221 -15.41 -17.66 -10.73
C GLU A 221 -16.58 -16.69 -10.99
N ILE A 222 -16.64 -15.58 -10.27
CA ILE A 222 -17.68 -14.55 -10.46
C ILE A 222 -17.54 -13.88 -11.83
N LEU A 223 -16.32 -13.59 -12.29
CA LEU A 223 -16.08 -13.06 -13.63
C LEU A 223 -16.57 -14.04 -14.70
N SER A 224 -16.27 -15.33 -14.57
CA SER A 224 -16.80 -16.36 -15.46
C SER A 224 -18.32 -16.43 -15.45
N ALA A 225 -18.96 -16.21 -14.30
CA ALA A 225 -20.40 -16.15 -14.16
C ALA A 225 -21.01 -14.89 -14.80
N LEU A 226 -20.32 -13.76 -14.71
CA LEU A 226 -20.68 -12.50 -15.42
C LEU A 226 -20.63 -12.69 -16.93
N LEU A 227 -19.58 -13.33 -17.46
CA LEU A 227 -19.45 -13.66 -18.88
C LEU A 227 -20.61 -14.53 -19.38
N LYS A 228 -21.16 -15.40 -18.53
CA LYS A 228 -22.31 -16.26 -18.83
C LYS A 228 -23.68 -15.59 -18.57
N GLY A 229 -23.71 -14.34 -18.05
CA GLY A 229 -24.94 -13.62 -17.71
C GLY A 229 -25.79 -14.28 -16.63
N SER A 230 -25.19 -15.11 -15.77
CA SER A 230 -25.89 -15.91 -14.77
C SER A 230 -25.89 -15.27 -13.39
N SER A 231 -27.00 -14.59 -13.05
CA SER A 231 -27.17 -13.99 -11.71
C SER A 231 -27.06 -15.02 -10.58
N TYR A 232 -27.52 -16.25 -10.78
CA TYR A 232 -27.41 -17.31 -9.79
C TYR A 232 -25.94 -17.66 -9.47
N HIS A 233 -25.10 -17.87 -10.49
CA HIS A 233 -23.70 -18.20 -10.29
C HIS A 233 -22.88 -17.02 -9.76
N ILE A 234 -23.24 -15.78 -10.09
CA ILE A 234 -22.64 -14.59 -9.49
C ILE A 234 -22.92 -14.55 -7.98
N ALA A 235 -24.17 -14.74 -7.58
CA ALA A 235 -24.54 -14.78 -6.16
C ALA A 235 -23.87 -15.95 -5.42
N ALA A 236 -23.80 -17.12 -6.04
CA ALA A 236 -23.11 -18.30 -5.49
C ALA A 236 -21.59 -18.10 -5.31
N GLY A 237 -20.94 -17.40 -6.23
CA GLY A 237 -19.54 -17.00 -6.08
C GLY A 237 -19.32 -16.08 -4.88
N PHE A 238 -20.14 -15.07 -4.71
CA PHE A 238 -20.09 -14.18 -3.55
C PHE A 238 -20.46 -14.89 -2.23
N GLU A 239 -21.19 -16.00 -2.26
CA GLU A 239 -21.48 -16.78 -1.06
C GLU A 239 -20.22 -17.31 -0.39
N LYS A 240 -19.21 -17.67 -1.16
CA LYS A 240 -17.88 -18.11 -0.65
C LYS A 240 -17.14 -16.98 0.05
N ALA A 241 -17.35 -15.72 -0.36
CA ALA A 241 -16.74 -14.54 0.24
C ALA A 241 -17.49 -14.05 1.51
N ARG A 242 -18.72 -14.49 1.76
CA ARG A 242 -19.55 -14.04 2.89
C ARG A 242 -19.00 -14.37 4.27
N ALA A 243 -18.14 -15.38 4.37
CA ALA A 243 -17.57 -15.82 5.65
C ALA A 243 -16.72 -14.73 6.32
N ASP A 244 -16.10 -13.86 5.55
CA ASP A 244 -15.29 -12.74 6.02
C ASP A 244 -15.65 -11.45 5.25
N ARG A 245 -15.95 -10.40 5.99
CA ARG A 245 -16.27 -9.07 5.45
C ARG A 245 -15.14 -8.47 4.64
N LYS A 246 -13.91 -8.69 5.08
CA LYS A 246 -12.71 -8.24 4.37
C LYS A 246 -12.57 -8.99 3.05
N LEU A 247 -12.72 -10.31 3.08
CA LEU A 247 -12.71 -11.15 1.87
C LEU A 247 -13.76 -10.71 0.86
N PHE A 248 -14.97 -10.36 1.32
CA PHE A 248 -16.02 -9.84 0.45
C PHE A 248 -15.66 -8.50 -0.19
N ALA A 249 -15.14 -7.54 0.61
CA ALA A 249 -14.72 -6.23 0.12
C ALA A 249 -13.54 -6.34 -0.86
N ASP A 250 -12.56 -7.19 -0.55
CA ASP A 250 -11.40 -7.43 -1.41
C ASP A 250 -11.82 -8.10 -2.73
N THR A 251 -12.79 -9.03 -2.70
CA THR A 251 -13.38 -9.64 -3.90
C THR A 251 -14.09 -8.60 -4.78
N CYS A 252 -14.88 -7.70 -4.18
CA CYS A 252 -15.50 -6.60 -4.93
C CYS A 252 -14.44 -5.69 -5.58
N SER A 253 -13.39 -5.35 -4.85
CA SER A 253 -12.29 -4.51 -5.36
C SER A 253 -11.55 -5.20 -6.51
N ARG A 254 -11.31 -6.50 -6.40
CA ARG A 254 -10.69 -7.31 -7.45
C ARG A 254 -11.54 -7.33 -8.73
N LEU A 255 -12.83 -7.58 -8.61
CA LEU A 255 -13.76 -7.57 -9.75
C LEU A 255 -13.83 -6.20 -10.42
N THR A 256 -13.89 -5.13 -9.63
CA THR A 256 -13.86 -3.75 -10.17
C THR A 256 -12.62 -3.51 -11.00
N GLN A 257 -11.48 -4.01 -10.55
CA GLN A 257 -10.22 -3.89 -11.26
C GLN A 257 -10.23 -4.71 -12.56
N LEU A 258 -10.61 -5.99 -12.51
CA LEU A 258 -10.67 -6.86 -13.70
C LEU A 258 -11.59 -6.30 -14.78
N LEU A 259 -12.77 -5.82 -14.39
CA LEU A 259 -13.73 -5.21 -15.33
C LEU A 259 -13.25 -3.86 -15.88
N GLY A 260 -12.54 -3.06 -15.06
CA GLY A 260 -11.90 -1.83 -15.51
C GLY A 260 -10.81 -2.10 -16.56
N ASP A 261 -10.00 -3.13 -16.34
CA ASP A 261 -8.96 -3.57 -17.29
C ASP A 261 -9.55 -4.02 -18.62
N MET A 262 -10.68 -4.73 -18.59
CA MET A 262 -11.43 -5.14 -19.80
C MET A 262 -11.98 -3.96 -20.60
N LEU A 263 -12.27 -2.82 -19.97
CA LEU A 263 -12.67 -1.59 -20.67
C LEU A 263 -11.48 -0.91 -21.37
N ILE A 264 -10.30 -0.95 -20.75
CA ILE A 264 -9.10 -0.28 -21.26
C ILE A 264 -8.44 -1.11 -22.36
N ASN A 265 -8.43 -2.44 -22.18
CA ASN A 265 -7.84 -3.41 -23.10
C ASN A 265 -8.90 -4.43 -23.53
N PRO A 266 -9.81 -4.08 -24.44
CA PRO A 266 -10.84 -5.00 -24.90
C PRO A 266 -10.21 -6.19 -25.64
N ASP A 267 -10.36 -7.37 -25.06
CA ASP A 267 -10.00 -8.63 -25.72
C ASP A 267 -11.17 -9.04 -26.64
N PRO A 268 -10.94 -9.24 -27.95
CA PRO A 268 -11.97 -9.67 -28.91
C PRO A 268 -12.62 -11.01 -28.55
N LEU A 269 -11.99 -11.82 -27.70
CA LEU A 269 -12.49 -13.11 -27.23
C LEU A 269 -13.40 -12.98 -25.98
N ASN A 270 -13.44 -11.82 -25.35
CA ASN A 270 -14.28 -11.57 -24.19
C ASN A 270 -15.70 -11.16 -24.61
N ALA A 271 -16.68 -12.00 -24.26
CA ALA A 271 -18.07 -11.89 -24.68
C ALA A 271 -18.90 -10.83 -23.93
N LEU A 272 -18.33 -10.05 -22.98
CA LEU A 272 -19.05 -9.00 -22.27
C LEU A 272 -19.14 -7.72 -23.11
N SER A 273 -20.37 -7.23 -23.29
CA SER A 273 -20.55 -5.92 -23.91
C SER A 273 -20.07 -4.81 -22.97
N ILE A 274 -19.64 -3.68 -23.53
CA ILE A 274 -19.27 -2.47 -22.75
C ILE A 274 -20.41 -2.10 -21.78
N ARG A 275 -21.66 -2.24 -22.22
CA ARG A 275 -22.84 -1.97 -21.39
C ARG A 275 -22.94 -2.89 -20.18
N ASP A 276 -22.62 -4.17 -20.33
CA ASP A 276 -22.70 -5.14 -19.23
C ASP A 276 -21.53 -4.95 -18.24
N ILE A 277 -20.35 -4.57 -18.73
CA ILE A 277 -19.23 -4.16 -17.89
C ILE A 277 -19.61 -2.94 -17.04
N TYR A 278 -20.23 -1.92 -17.63
CA TYR A 278 -20.68 -0.73 -16.88
C TYR A 278 -21.73 -1.07 -15.82
N LYS A 279 -22.70 -1.95 -16.11
CA LYS A 279 -23.68 -2.42 -15.12
C LYS A 279 -22.99 -3.11 -13.95
N ALA A 280 -22.06 -4.03 -14.22
CA ALA A 280 -21.33 -4.74 -13.20
C ALA A 280 -20.47 -3.78 -12.34
N LEU A 281 -19.78 -2.82 -12.95
CA LEU A 281 -19.00 -1.80 -12.22
C LEU A 281 -19.91 -0.92 -11.34
N THR A 282 -21.09 -0.53 -11.84
CA THR A 282 -22.05 0.27 -11.06
C THR A 282 -22.58 -0.52 -9.86
N ALA A 283 -22.87 -1.82 -10.04
CA ALA A 283 -23.30 -2.70 -8.98
C ALA A 283 -22.20 -2.86 -7.90
N LEU A 284 -20.96 -3.04 -8.30
CA LEU A 284 -19.82 -3.20 -7.37
C LEU A 284 -19.53 -1.91 -6.60
N ASP A 285 -19.54 -0.74 -7.24
CA ASP A 285 -19.38 0.57 -6.58
C ASP A 285 -20.53 0.81 -5.58
N GLY A 286 -21.77 0.53 -5.99
CA GLY A 286 -22.95 0.60 -5.10
C GLY A 286 -22.84 -0.34 -3.89
N ALA A 287 -22.25 -1.52 -4.06
CA ALA A 287 -22.00 -2.45 -2.97
C ALA A 287 -20.93 -1.93 -2.01
N GLN A 288 -19.81 -1.44 -2.52
CA GLN A 288 -18.73 -0.88 -1.72
C GLN A 288 -19.20 0.30 -0.86
N ARG A 289 -20.01 1.21 -1.42
CA ARG A 289 -20.61 2.31 -0.65
C ARG A 289 -21.51 1.82 0.48
N ARG A 290 -22.30 0.77 0.23
CA ARG A 290 -23.20 0.20 1.24
C ARG A 290 -22.46 -0.56 2.35
N MET A 291 -21.26 -1.06 2.08
CA MET A 291 -20.44 -1.77 3.06
C MET A 291 -20.12 -0.92 4.31
N VAL A 292 -20.10 0.41 4.19
CA VAL A 292 -19.91 1.35 5.30
C VAL A 292 -21.01 1.22 6.35
N PHE A 293 -22.24 0.88 5.93
CA PHE A 293 -23.42 0.76 6.82
C PHE A 293 -23.64 -0.65 7.38
N ASN A 294 -22.64 -1.50 7.32
CA ASN A 294 -22.71 -2.87 7.86
C ASN A 294 -23.87 -3.73 7.32
N PRO A 295 -24.09 -3.83 5.99
CA PRO A 295 -25.22 -4.54 5.42
C PRO A 295 -25.12 -6.06 5.63
N ASN A 296 -26.28 -6.74 5.46
CA ASN A 296 -26.30 -8.19 5.33
C ASN A 296 -25.65 -8.60 3.99
N LEU A 297 -24.53 -9.33 4.05
CA LEU A 297 -23.75 -9.70 2.87
C LEU A 297 -24.51 -10.64 1.92
N GLN A 298 -25.48 -11.45 2.41
CA GLN A 298 -26.32 -12.29 1.58
C GLN A 298 -27.25 -11.45 0.69
N VAL A 299 -27.87 -10.44 1.28
CA VAL A 299 -28.75 -9.52 0.54
C VAL A 299 -27.93 -8.73 -0.46
N LEU A 300 -26.74 -8.27 -0.04
CA LEU A 300 -25.86 -7.49 -0.89
C LEU A 300 -25.34 -8.30 -2.08
N SER A 301 -24.96 -9.58 -1.91
CA SER A 301 -24.51 -10.45 -2.99
C SER A 301 -25.61 -10.71 -4.01
N SER A 302 -26.83 -10.94 -3.54
CA SER A 302 -27.99 -11.12 -4.41
C SER A 302 -28.33 -9.85 -5.20
N TRP A 303 -28.23 -8.69 -4.54
CA TRP A 303 -28.44 -7.40 -5.19
C TRP A 303 -27.37 -7.12 -6.27
N ILE A 304 -26.08 -7.36 -5.98
CA ILE A 304 -25.00 -7.24 -6.98
C ILE A 304 -25.29 -8.12 -8.20
N ALA A 305 -25.69 -9.37 -7.98
CA ALA A 305 -25.95 -10.33 -9.06
C ALA A 305 -27.11 -9.91 -9.97
N LEU A 306 -28.16 -9.35 -9.41
CA LEU A 306 -29.33 -8.89 -10.17
C LEU A 306 -29.03 -7.59 -10.92
N GLU A 307 -28.39 -6.62 -10.27
CA GLU A 307 -28.01 -5.33 -10.85
C GLU A 307 -26.99 -5.53 -11.99
N ALA A 308 -25.95 -6.33 -11.77
CA ALA A 308 -24.92 -6.61 -12.77
C ALA A 308 -25.47 -7.32 -14.03
N THR A 309 -26.55 -8.10 -13.88
CA THR A 309 -27.21 -8.77 -15.02
C THR A 309 -28.38 -7.97 -15.59
N GLY A 310 -28.70 -6.80 -15.03
CA GLY A 310 -29.78 -5.93 -15.49
C GLY A 310 -31.18 -6.52 -15.30
N LYS A 311 -31.36 -7.30 -14.23
CA LYS A 311 -32.64 -7.89 -13.85
C LYS A 311 -33.40 -7.07 -12.81
N ILE A 312 -32.79 -5.97 -12.35
CA ILE A 312 -33.44 -4.90 -11.57
C ILE A 312 -33.20 -3.59 -12.29
#